data_2ff01c2de5b3079df5d7abcba6594300
#
_entry.id   2ff01c2de5b3079df5d7abcba6594300
#
_cell.length_a   1.000
_cell.length_b   1.000
_cell.length_c   1.000
_cell.angle_alpha   90.00
_cell.angle_beta   90.00
_cell.angle_gamma   90.00
#
_symmetry.space_group_name_H-M   'P 1'
#
loop_
_entity.id
_entity.type
_entity.pdbx_description
1 polymer ?
#
loop_
_entity_poly.entity_id
_entity_poly.type
_entity_poly.pdbx_seq_one_letter_code
_entity_poly.pdbx_strand_id
1 'polypeptide(L)'
;MPNWCSNEVQFDGSEEDIAKFKEECFTDRKGVAVLDFSKVLPEPDYDKPKKDGTHNNGVQTELHSVMPDWWNWRNENWGTKWNLVPDHDGDLTAYITVEDGEDFIMLEFDTAWSPPSGIYEAIVDKYPDLSVNWFYREDGVQMAGWLPN
;
A
#
# COMPACT_ATOMS: atom_id res chain seq x y z
N MET A 1 -7.86 -15.55 -8.96
CA MET A 1 -8.30 -14.62 -7.91
C MET A 1 -7.40 -14.73 -6.69
N PRO A 2 -6.94 -13.61 -6.15
CA PRO A 2 -6.18 -13.68 -4.92
C PRO A 2 -7.09 -13.95 -3.72
N ASN A 3 -6.51 -14.50 -2.65
CA ASN A 3 -7.14 -14.39 -1.36
C ASN A 3 -7.03 -12.93 -0.91
N TRP A 4 -8.09 -12.41 -0.33
CA TRP A 4 -8.08 -11.03 0.14
C TRP A 4 -7.67 -10.96 1.61
N CYS A 5 -6.72 -10.09 1.88
CA CYS A 5 -6.29 -9.76 3.23
C CYS A 5 -7.05 -8.50 3.67
N SER A 6 -7.82 -8.63 4.74
CA SER A 6 -8.56 -7.50 5.31
C SER A 6 -7.65 -6.69 6.21
N ASN A 7 -7.68 -5.37 6.07
CA ASN A 7 -6.87 -4.45 6.86
C ASN A 7 -7.77 -3.46 7.59
N GLU A 8 -7.55 -3.30 8.88
CA GLU A 8 -8.19 -2.28 9.71
C GLU A 8 -7.09 -1.44 10.33
N VAL A 9 -7.04 -0.16 9.98
CA VAL A 9 -5.91 0.70 10.33
C VAL A 9 -6.41 1.98 10.98
N GLN A 10 -5.73 2.40 12.04
CA GLN A 10 -5.96 3.70 12.65
C GLN A 10 -4.65 4.44 12.80
N PHE A 11 -4.64 5.68 12.31
CA PHE A 11 -3.55 6.62 12.48
C PHE A 11 -4.02 7.72 13.42
N ASP A 12 -3.25 7.99 14.46
CA ASP A 12 -3.52 9.07 15.43
C ASP A 12 -2.31 9.99 15.53
N GLY A 13 -2.54 11.27 15.71
CA GLY A 13 -1.46 12.23 15.87
C GLY A 13 -2.01 13.64 16.10
N SER A 14 -1.13 14.63 16.06
CA SER A 14 -1.56 16.02 16.09
C SER A 14 -2.33 16.37 14.82
N GLU A 15 -3.17 17.39 14.88
CA GLU A 15 -3.89 17.88 13.69
C GLU A 15 -2.93 18.23 12.56
N GLU A 16 -1.79 18.82 12.89
CA GLU A 16 -0.76 19.21 11.94
C GLU A 16 -0.12 17.97 11.27
N ASP A 17 0.24 16.96 12.06
CA ASP A 17 0.86 15.73 11.53
C ASP A 17 -0.13 14.93 10.68
N ILE A 18 -1.38 14.82 11.09
CA ILE A 18 -2.42 14.16 10.30
C ILE A 18 -2.67 14.90 9.00
N ALA A 19 -2.74 16.23 9.00
CA ALA A 19 -2.92 17.02 7.78
C ALA A 19 -1.77 16.80 6.80
N LYS A 20 -0.54 16.79 7.29
CA LYS A 20 0.65 16.54 6.48
C LYS A 20 0.65 15.12 5.89
N PHE A 21 0.30 14.13 6.69
CA PHE A 21 0.20 12.75 6.25
C PHE A 21 -0.84 12.58 5.14
N LYS A 22 -2.01 13.19 5.30
CA LYS A 22 -3.07 13.16 4.27
C LYS A 22 -2.60 13.80 2.97
N GLU A 23 -1.98 14.97 3.05
CA GLU A 23 -1.49 15.68 1.87
C GLU A 23 -0.45 14.88 1.11
N GLU A 24 0.47 14.24 1.81
CA GLU A 24 1.61 13.56 1.21
C GLU A 24 1.34 12.13 0.77
N CYS A 25 0.38 11.45 1.39
CA CYS A 25 0.20 10.01 1.20
C CYS A 25 -1.16 9.59 0.66
N PHE A 26 -2.11 10.49 0.56
CA PHE A 26 -3.47 10.17 0.13
C PHE A 26 -3.79 10.81 -1.22
N THR A 27 -4.69 10.15 -1.95
CA THR A 27 -5.24 10.64 -3.21
C THR A 27 -6.76 10.69 -3.08
N ASP A 28 -7.37 11.80 -3.50
CA ASP A 28 -8.82 11.92 -3.52
C ASP A 28 -9.39 11.18 -4.73
N ARG A 29 -10.32 10.26 -4.46
CA ARG A 29 -11.05 9.52 -5.49
C ARG A 29 -12.53 9.69 -5.21
N LYS A 30 -13.21 10.52 -6.01
CA LYS A 30 -14.66 10.76 -5.89
C LYS A 30 -15.08 11.22 -4.49
N GLY A 31 -14.30 12.10 -3.88
CA GLY A 31 -14.57 12.63 -2.56
C GLY A 31 -14.09 11.76 -1.40
N VAL A 32 -13.45 10.63 -1.68
CA VAL A 32 -12.89 9.74 -0.65
C VAL A 32 -11.38 9.88 -0.66
N ALA A 33 -10.80 10.17 0.51
CA ALA A 33 -9.35 10.20 0.68
C ALA A 33 -8.84 8.76 0.80
N VAL A 34 -8.10 8.30 -0.20
CA VAL A 34 -7.60 6.93 -0.28
C VAL A 34 -6.10 6.93 -0.08
N LEU A 35 -5.62 6.07 0.82
CA LEU A 35 -4.18 5.87 1.01
C LEU A 35 -3.57 5.36 -0.30
N ASP A 36 -2.59 6.09 -0.82
CA ASP A 36 -1.97 5.81 -2.10
C ASP A 36 -0.57 5.25 -1.88
N PHE A 37 -0.39 3.97 -2.14
CA PHE A 37 0.89 3.29 -1.93
C PHE A 37 2.01 3.89 -2.77
N SER A 38 1.69 4.38 -3.97
CA SER A 38 2.68 5.01 -4.83
C SER A 38 3.18 6.36 -4.32
N LYS A 39 2.41 7.02 -3.45
CA LYS A 39 2.85 8.24 -2.76
C LYS A 39 3.72 7.92 -1.55
N VAL A 40 3.46 6.80 -0.89
CA VAL A 40 4.25 6.35 0.26
C VAL A 40 5.60 5.80 -0.20
N LEU A 41 5.58 4.90 -1.18
CA LEU A 41 6.77 4.30 -1.80
C LEU A 41 6.60 4.32 -3.31
N PRO A 42 7.11 5.36 -4.00
CA PRO A 42 6.98 5.46 -5.45
C PRO A 42 7.67 4.31 -6.18
N GLU A 43 7.02 3.82 -7.21
CA GLU A 43 7.60 2.81 -8.08
C GLU A 43 8.72 3.40 -8.94
N PRO A 44 9.74 2.60 -9.30
CA PRO A 44 10.74 3.06 -10.24
C PRO A 44 10.16 3.17 -11.65
N ASP A 45 10.85 3.85 -12.53
CA ASP A 45 10.54 3.86 -13.94
C ASP A 45 11.05 2.53 -14.54
N TYR A 46 10.11 1.63 -14.84
CA TYR A 46 10.44 0.29 -15.35
C TYR A 46 11.01 0.31 -16.75
N ASP A 47 10.86 1.40 -17.48
CA ASP A 47 11.42 1.55 -18.82
C ASP A 47 12.91 1.94 -18.82
N LYS A 48 13.43 2.33 -17.64
CA LYS A 48 14.85 2.67 -17.52
C LYS A 48 15.67 1.45 -17.12
N PRO A 49 16.92 1.33 -17.62
CA PRO A 49 17.77 0.22 -17.24
C PRO A 49 18.17 0.30 -15.75
N LYS A 50 18.29 -0.87 -15.15
CA LYS A 50 18.83 -1.01 -13.80
C LYS A 50 20.34 -0.73 -13.81
N LYS A 51 20.93 -0.59 -12.61
CA LYS A 51 22.37 -0.39 -12.46
C LYS A 51 23.21 -1.49 -13.08
N ASP A 52 22.69 -2.70 -13.17
CA ASP A 52 23.36 -3.86 -13.78
C ASP A 52 23.16 -3.95 -15.29
N GLY A 53 22.47 -2.98 -15.91
CA GLY A 53 22.19 -2.96 -17.34
C GLY A 53 20.91 -3.65 -17.76
N THR A 54 20.19 -4.29 -16.85
CA THR A 54 18.89 -4.87 -17.16
C THR A 54 17.80 -3.82 -17.08
N HIS A 55 16.63 -4.10 -17.65
CA HIS A 55 15.51 -3.17 -17.64
C HIS A 55 14.49 -3.53 -16.58
N ASN A 56 13.85 -2.50 -16.02
CA ASN A 56 12.73 -2.64 -15.07
C ASN A 56 11.39 -2.70 -15.82
N ASN A 57 11.36 -3.15 -17.07
CA ASN A 57 10.19 -3.07 -17.93
C ASN A 57 9.15 -4.16 -17.67
N GLY A 58 9.32 -4.93 -16.64
CA GLY A 58 8.35 -5.91 -16.23
C GLY A 58 8.42 -7.26 -16.90
N VAL A 59 9.36 -7.47 -17.81
CA VAL A 59 9.50 -8.75 -18.47
C VAL A 59 10.89 -9.30 -18.21
N GLN A 60 10.93 -10.49 -17.64
CA GLN A 60 12.18 -11.22 -17.45
C GLN A 60 12.39 -12.18 -18.60
N THR A 61 13.61 -12.25 -19.06
CA THR A 61 13.97 -13.09 -20.20
C THR A 61 14.50 -14.47 -19.80
N GLU A 62 14.69 -14.69 -18.52
CA GLU A 62 15.13 -15.98 -18.02
C GLU A 62 14.04 -17.03 -18.17
N LEU A 63 14.45 -18.27 -18.45
CA LEU A 63 13.53 -19.36 -18.79
C LEU A 63 12.47 -19.70 -17.74
N HIS A 64 12.72 -19.40 -16.50
CA HIS A 64 11.82 -19.74 -15.41
C HIS A 64 11.35 -18.54 -14.63
N SER A 65 11.62 -17.38 -15.09
CA SER A 65 11.20 -16.19 -14.42
C SER A 65 10.13 -15.52 -15.24
N VAL A 66 8.91 -15.67 -14.80
CA VAL A 66 7.74 -15.31 -15.59
C VAL A 66 7.00 -14.10 -15.07
N MET A 67 7.37 -13.61 -13.88
CA MET A 67 6.65 -12.49 -13.30
C MET A 67 7.25 -11.16 -13.72
N PRO A 68 6.41 -10.17 -14.06
CA PRO A 68 6.87 -8.83 -14.42
C PRO A 68 7.64 -8.15 -13.28
N ASP A 69 8.52 -7.21 -13.63
CA ASP A 69 9.28 -6.44 -12.64
C ASP A 69 8.37 -5.68 -11.67
N TRP A 70 7.23 -5.13 -12.15
CA TRP A 70 6.31 -4.43 -11.27
C TRP A 70 5.74 -5.35 -10.19
N TRP A 71 5.47 -6.61 -10.52
CA TRP A 71 4.94 -7.60 -9.58
C TRP A 71 5.98 -7.90 -8.49
N ASN A 72 7.22 -8.17 -8.90
CA ASN A 72 8.31 -8.42 -7.96
C ASN A 72 8.58 -7.20 -7.08
N TRP A 73 8.67 -6.02 -7.68
CA TRP A 73 8.95 -4.79 -6.95
C TRP A 73 7.88 -4.48 -5.91
N ARG A 74 6.61 -4.55 -6.29
CA ARG A 74 5.50 -4.26 -5.38
C ARG A 74 5.44 -5.25 -4.22
N ASN A 75 5.59 -6.55 -4.48
CA ASN A 75 5.60 -7.54 -3.40
C ASN A 75 6.78 -7.35 -2.45
N GLU A 76 7.96 -7.01 -2.97
CA GLU A 76 9.14 -6.77 -2.14
C GLU A 76 9.10 -5.46 -1.36
N ASN A 77 8.54 -4.40 -1.94
CA ASN A 77 8.58 -3.06 -1.36
C ASN A 77 7.29 -2.65 -0.67
N TRP A 78 6.14 -2.93 -1.26
CA TRP A 78 4.86 -2.66 -0.61
C TRP A 78 4.39 -3.79 0.30
N GLY A 79 4.73 -5.02 -0.02
CA GLY A 79 4.25 -6.22 0.65
C GLY A 79 2.97 -6.78 0.02
N THR A 80 2.46 -6.16 -1.03
CA THR A 80 1.30 -6.60 -1.81
C THR A 80 1.41 -6.06 -3.23
N LYS A 81 0.79 -6.78 -4.17
CA LYS A 81 0.97 -6.46 -5.60
C LYS A 81 0.09 -5.33 -6.14
N TRP A 82 -0.94 -4.91 -5.43
CA TRP A 82 -1.88 -3.89 -5.92
C TRP A 82 -2.02 -2.73 -4.95
N ASN A 83 -2.04 -1.53 -5.52
CA ASN A 83 -2.34 -0.30 -4.79
C ASN A 83 -3.86 -0.22 -4.53
N LEU A 84 -4.25 0.58 -3.57
CA LEU A 84 -5.65 0.95 -3.34
C LEU A 84 -6.15 1.92 -4.41
N VAL A 85 -5.24 2.68 -5.00
CA VAL A 85 -5.53 3.55 -6.15
C VAL A 85 -5.12 2.77 -7.40
N PRO A 86 -6.06 2.30 -8.22
CA PRO A 86 -5.72 1.49 -9.38
C PRO A 86 -5.06 2.31 -10.49
N ASP A 87 -4.24 1.63 -11.29
CA ASP A 87 -3.52 2.24 -12.42
C ASP A 87 -4.42 2.50 -13.63
N HIS A 88 -5.66 2.07 -13.57
CA HIS A 88 -6.64 2.20 -14.66
C HIS A 88 -7.93 2.84 -14.11
N ASP A 89 -8.93 3.00 -14.97
CA ASP A 89 -10.19 3.67 -14.62
C ASP A 89 -11.08 2.91 -13.63
N GLY A 90 -10.59 1.81 -13.06
CA GLY A 90 -11.30 1.09 -12.02
C GLY A 90 -11.55 1.93 -10.78
N ASP A 91 -12.67 1.72 -10.13
CA ASP A 91 -13.05 2.44 -8.93
C ASP A 91 -13.24 1.45 -7.77
N LEU A 92 -12.37 1.53 -6.78
CA LEU A 92 -12.42 0.68 -5.60
C LEU A 92 -12.94 1.40 -4.35
N THR A 93 -13.39 2.65 -4.49
CA THR A 93 -13.84 3.43 -3.32
C THR A 93 -15.02 2.79 -2.61
N ALA A 94 -15.82 2.00 -3.31
CA ALA A 94 -16.95 1.26 -2.71
C ALA A 94 -16.47 0.18 -1.72
N TYR A 95 -15.22 -0.24 -1.82
CA TYR A 95 -14.64 -1.29 -0.97
C TYR A 95 -13.68 -0.73 0.10
N ILE A 96 -13.61 0.58 0.20
CA ILE A 96 -12.72 1.25 1.15
C ILE A 96 -13.58 2.10 2.08
N THR A 97 -13.47 1.83 3.37
CA THR A 97 -14.14 2.61 4.40
C THR A 97 -13.14 3.59 5.01
N VAL A 98 -13.51 4.86 5.05
CA VAL A 98 -12.67 5.91 5.62
C VAL A 98 -13.46 6.69 6.66
N GLU A 99 -12.90 6.82 7.85
CA GLU A 99 -13.39 7.74 8.86
C GLU A 99 -12.27 8.75 9.11
N ASP A 100 -12.52 10.00 8.75
CA ASP A 100 -11.52 11.05 8.69
C ASP A 100 -11.81 12.14 9.71
N GLY A 101 -10.99 12.22 10.75
CA GLY A 101 -11.02 13.26 11.75
C GLY A 101 -9.86 14.24 11.59
N GLU A 102 -9.81 15.26 12.45
CA GLU A 102 -8.72 16.23 12.42
C GLU A 102 -7.43 15.66 12.98
N ASP A 103 -7.52 14.79 13.98
CA ASP A 103 -6.38 14.21 14.69
C ASP A 103 -6.30 12.68 14.54
N PHE A 104 -7.09 12.11 13.64
CA PHE A 104 -7.06 10.67 13.35
C PHE A 104 -7.57 10.37 11.96
N ILE A 105 -7.22 9.19 11.45
CA ILE A 105 -7.81 8.59 10.25
C ILE A 105 -7.96 7.10 10.50
N MET A 106 -9.15 6.57 10.25
CA MET A 106 -9.42 5.14 10.29
C MET A 106 -9.72 4.64 8.90
N LEU A 107 -9.11 3.52 8.52
CA LEU A 107 -9.28 2.92 7.20
C LEU A 107 -9.61 1.44 7.33
N GLU A 108 -10.52 0.97 6.48
CA GLU A 108 -10.74 -0.46 6.26
C GLU A 108 -10.63 -0.72 4.76
N PHE A 109 -9.79 -1.67 4.38
CA PHE A 109 -9.57 -2.01 2.98
C PHE A 109 -8.99 -3.41 2.84
N ASP A 110 -9.04 -3.95 1.64
CA ASP A 110 -8.48 -5.26 1.34
C ASP A 110 -7.23 -5.12 0.46
N THR A 111 -6.26 -5.99 0.72
CA THR A 111 -5.06 -6.12 -0.10
C THR A 111 -4.92 -7.56 -0.60
N ALA A 112 -4.20 -7.75 -1.70
CA ALA A 112 -4.04 -9.06 -2.32
C ALA A 112 -3.04 -9.91 -1.51
N TRP A 113 -3.47 -11.05 -1.00
CA TRP A 113 -2.69 -12.10 -0.32
C TRP A 113 -2.14 -11.77 1.06
N SER A 114 -1.67 -10.54 1.29
CA SER A 114 -0.94 -10.19 2.49
C SER A 114 -1.17 -8.73 2.85
N PRO A 115 -0.91 -8.32 4.12
CA PRO A 115 -0.94 -6.90 4.47
C PRO A 115 0.22 -6.18 3.79
N PRO A 116 0.06 -4.87 3.50
CA PRO A 116 1.12 -4.09 2.85
C PRO A 116 2.17 -3.68 3.88
N SER A 117 2.94 -4.65 4.36
CA SER A 117 3.91 -4.45 5.45
C SER A 117 5.00 -3.45 5.12
N GLY A 118 5.44 -3.37 3.85
CA GLY A 118 6.41 -2.37 3.41
C GLY A 118 5.86 -0.95 3.45
N ILE A 119 4.58 -0.79 3.15
CA ILE A 119 3.90 0.50 3.29
C ILE A 119 3.82 0.90 4.76
N TYR A 120 3.46 -0.03 5.64
CA TYR A 120 3.47 0.20 7.08
C TYR A 120 4.83 0.69 7.56
N GLU A 121 5.90 -0.02 7.21
CA GLU A 121 7.25 0.34 7.62
C GLU A 121 7.66 1.72 7.12
N ALA A 122 7.36 2.04 5.88
CA ALA A 122 7.66 3.35 5.30
C ALA A 122 6.93 4.48 6.00
N ILE A 123 5.65 4.28 6.36
CA ILE A 123 4.87 5.27 7.09
C ILE A 123 5.45 5.50 8.49
N VAL A 124 5.74 4.42 9.21
CA VAL A 124 6.30 4.51 10.56
C VAL A 124 7.65 5.23 10.56
N ASP A 125 8.49 4.95 9.57
CA ASP A 125 9.80 5.60 9.44
C ASP A 125 9.69 7.08 9.08
N LYS A 126 8.76 7.42 8.18
CA LYS A 126 8.62 8.79 7.69
C LYS A 126 7.83 9.69 8.64
N TYR A 127 6.89 9.11 9.38
CA TYR A 127 6.02 9.85 10.31
C TYR A 127 6.14 9.27 11.71
N PRO A 128 7.29 9.44 12.38
CA PRO A 128 7.53 8.79 13.68
C PRO A 128 6.63 9.30 14.80
N ASP A 129 6.01 10.46 14.62
CA ASP A 129 5.10 11.04 15.61
C ASP A 129 3.65 10.56 15.47
N LEU A 130 3.33 9.82 14.41
CA LEU A 130 2.03 9.19 14.27
C LEU A 130 1.99 7.88 15.05
N SER A 131 0.88 7.65 15.75
CA SER A 131 0.56 6.34 16.30
C SER A 131 -0.17 5.53 15.26
N VAL A 132 0.30 4.35 14.95
CA VAL A 132 -0.26 3.49 13.90
C VAL A 132 -0.67 2.17 14.50
N ASN A 133 -1.96 1.85 14.39
CA ASN A 133 -2.51 0.55 14.77
C ASN A 133 -3.01 -0.12 13.49
N TRP A 134 -2.37 -1.21 13.11
CA TRP A 134 -2.67 -1.90 11.85
C TRP A 134 -2.95 -3.37 12.12
N PHE A 135 -4.23 -3.75 12.05
CA PHE A 135 -4.69 -5.12 12.17
C PHE A 135 -4.98 -5.70 10.80
N TYR A 136 -4.58 -6.95 10.57
CA TYR A 136 -4.86 -7.64 9.32
C TYR A 136 -5.39 -9.05 9.57
N ARG A 137 -6.17 -9.56 8.62
CA ARG A 137 -6.69 -10.91 8.66
C ARG A 137 -6.82 -11.45 7.23
N GLU A 138 -6.24 -12.63 7.00
CA GLU A 138 -6.38 -13.36 5.74
C GLU A 138 -6.98 -14.72 6.05
N ASP A 139 -8.25 -14.92 5.69
CA ASP A 139 -9.03 -16.09 6.11
C ASP A 139 -8.63 -17.36 5.37
N GLY A 140 -8.13 -17.24 4.12
CA GLY A 140 -7.78 -18.40 3.31
C GLY A 140 -6.64 -19.24 3.89
N VAL A 141 -5.64 -18.58 4.48
CA VAL A 141 -4.52 -19.26 5.16
C VAL A 141 -4.61 -19.15 6.68
N GLN A 142 -5.70 -18.61 7.20
CA GLN A 142 -5.96 -18.46 8.63
C GLN A 142 -4.85 -17.67 9.34
N MET A 143 -4.51 -16.52 8.76
CA MET A 143 -3.47 -15.65 9.30
C MET A 143 -4.11 -14.34 9.77
N ALA A 144 -3.73 -13.89 10.97
CA ALA A 144 -4.17 -12.60 11.50
C ALA A 144 -3.14 -12.08 12.48
N GLY A 145 -3.08 -10.77 12.63
CA GLY A 145 -2.18 -10.14 13.58
C GLY A 145 -2.13 -8.64 13.46
N TRP A 146 -1.19 -8.05 14.17
CA TRP A 146 -0.89 -6.63 14.16
C TRP A 146 0.48 -6.41 13.53
N LEU A 147 0.60 -5.36 12.71
CA LEU A 147 1.91 -4.97 12.19
C LEU A 147 2.67 -4.15 13.24
N PRO A 148 4.00 -4.27 13.34
CA PRO A 148 4.82 -5.29 12.67
C PRO A 148 4.64 -6.65 13.33
N ASN A 149 4.75 -7.67 12.56
CA ASN A 149 4.62 -9.03 13.08
C ASN A 149 5.92 -9.82 12.96
#